data_6846f4e816a030b95436af1a1e7feeb3
#
_entry.id   6846f4e816a030b95436af1a1e7feeb3
#
_cell.length_a   1.000
_cell.length_b   1.000
_cell.length_c   1.000
_cell.angle_alpha   90.00
_cell.angle_beta   90.00
_cell.angle_gamma   90.00
#
_symmetry.space_group_name_H-M   'P 1'
#
loop_
_entity.id
_entity.type
_entity.pdbx_description
1 polymer ?
#
loop_
_entity_poly.entity_id
_entity_poly.type
_entity_poly.pdbx_seq_one_letter_code
_entity_poly.pdbx_strand_id
1 'polypeptide(L)'
;MREILPGIFTWGSTYADRPWDLNGYAIALHGCTVLVDPPAPEEGDWTSFDVLKQIAKIVLTNRDHVRDTKVFQTRYGAHLVAGTDEVTQLAPLVIDEPVRESDLVADALRVIHLPGKSPGEIGLYIDPAHHAVSRELGGILILGDAIIGHPPGALGLIPEQKLDNPAKLKLSLRKLLDYNFSVLLLCDGQPVLKDGKFKVGEFLNTLANY
;
A
#
# COMPACT_ATOMS: atom_id res chain seq x y z
N MET A 1 -10.74 9.72 -9.44
CA MET A 1 -10.08 9.76 -8.11
C MET A 1 -11.01 10.39 -7.07
N ARG A 2 -11.07 9.89 -5.83
CA ARG A 2 -11.91 10.42 -4.73
C ARG A 2 -11.13 10.53 -3.43
N GLU A 3 -11.40 11.54 -2.64
CA GLU A 3 -10.89 11.66 -1.28
C GLU A 3 -11.66 10.70 -0.35
N ILE A 4 -10.94 9.86 0.39
CA ILE A 4 -11.52 8.88 1.33
C ILE A 4 -11.29 9.28 2.78
N LEU A 5 -10.24 10.04 3.03
CA LEU A 5 -9.89 10.67 4.31
C LEU A 5 -9.21 12.00 3.97
N PRO A 6 -9.27 13.02 4.84
CA PRO A 6 -8.64 14.31 4.56
C PRO A 6 -7.17 14.16 4.14
N GLY A 7 -6.84 14.58 2.90
CA GLY A 7 -5.50 14.46 2.31
C GLY A 7 -5.11 13.05 1.84
N ILE A 8 -6.03 12.09 1.88
CA ILE A 8 -5.80 10.74 1.37
C ILE A 8 -6.84 10.42 0.30
N PHE A 9 -6.37 10.20 -0.90
CA PHE A 9 -7.18 9.94 -2.08
C PHE A 9 -6.99 8.52 -2.57
N THR A 10 -8.02 7.95 -3.19
CA THR A 10 -7.96 6.66 -3.87
C THR A 10 -8.59 6.75 -5.25
N TRP A 11 -8.09 5.92 -6.12
CA TRP A 11 -8.71 5.57 -7.38
C TRP A 11 -8.48 4.09 -7.63
N GLY A 12 -9.22 3.50 -8.51
CA GLY A 12 -9.13 2.07 -8.73
C GLY A 12 -9.47 1.68 -10.15
N SER A 13 -9.10 0.46 -10.48
CA SER A 13 -9.48 -0.21 -11.72
C SER A 13 -10.11 -1.54 -11.40
N THR A 14 -11.24 -1.82 -12.04
CA THR A 14 -11.89 -3.12 -12.00
C THR A 14 -11.47 -3.92 -13.23
N TYR A 15 -11.01 -5.13 -13.03
CA TYR A 15 -10.61 -6.05 -14.10
C TYR A 15 -11.55 -7.25 -14.16
N ALA A 16 -11.97 -7.62 -15.37
CA ALA A 16 -12.94 -8.71 -15.57
C ALA A 16 -12.43 -10.09 -15.14
N ASP A 17 -11.11 -10.26 -15.05
CA ASP A 17 -10.43 -11.49 -14.64
C ASP A 17 -10.11 -11.57 -13.12
N ARG A 18 -10.48 -10.53 -12.36
CA ARG A 18 -10.25 -10.46 -10.92
C ARG A 18 -11.55 -10.25 -10.15
N PRO A 19 -11.73 -10.95 -9.02
CA PRO A 19 -12.93 -10.80 -8.20
C PRO A 19 -12.90 -9.59 -7.27
N TRP A 20 -11.86 -8.73 -7.34
CA TRP A 20 -11.71 -7.51 -6.54
C TRP A 20 -11.06 -6.38 -7.33
N ASP A 21 -11.31 -5.15 -6.87
CA ASP A 21 -10.74 -3.95 -7.44
C ASP A 21 -9.27 -3.76 -7.03
N LEU A 22 -8.48 -3.13 -7.91
CA LEU A 22 -7.15 -2.63 -7.59
C LEU A 22 -7.25 -1.18 -7.17
N ASN A 23 -6.70 -0.83 -6.01
CA ASN A 23 -6.68 0.54 -5.51
C ASN A 23 -5.27 1.12 -5.57
N GLY A 24 -5.17 2.38 -6.02
CA GLY A 24 -4.02 3.24 -5.77
C GLY A 24 -4.36 4.27 -4.70
N TYR A 25 -3.34 4.75 -4.01
CA TYR A 25 -3.51 5.81 -3.01
C TYR A 25 -2.59 6.98 -3.31
N ALA A 26 -3.10 8.21 -3.13
CA ALA A 26 -2.31 9.43 -3.12
C ALA A 26 -2.38 10.02 -1.70
N ILE A 27 -1.23 10.14 -1.07
CA ILE A 27 -1.08 10.62 0.30
C ILE A 27 -0.49 12.03 0.25
N ALA A 28 -1.31 13.03 0.56
CA ALA A 28 -0.86 14.41 0.63
C ALA A 28 -0.11 14.65 1.95
N LEU A 29 1.17 14.91 1.86
CA LEU A 29 2.04 15.22 2.98
C LEU A 29 2.39 16.71 3.02
N HIS A 30 3.13 17.14 4.06
CA HIS A 30 3.62 18.50 4.13
C HIS A 30 4.66 18.75 3.03
N GLY A 31 4.23 19.36 1.94
CA GLY A 31 5.12 19.78 0.83
C GLY A 31 5.06 18.89 -0.42
N CYS A 32 4.66 17.64 -0.33
CA CYS A 32 4.59 16.74 -1.49
C CYS A 32 3.43 15.75 -1.39
N THR A 33 3.22 15.02 -2.47
CA THR A 33 2.32 13.85 -2.52
C THR A 33 3.11 12.60 -2.84
N VAL A 34 2.79 11.51 -2.14
CA VAL A 34 3.30 10.16 -2.41
C VAL A 34 2.19 9.31 -2.99
N LEU A 35 2.44 8.68 -4.12
CA LEU A 35 1.54 7.66 -4.69
C LEU A 35 1.96 6.28 -4.19
N VAL A 36 0.97 5.39 -3.98
CA VAL A 36 1.20 3.98 -3.62
C VAL A 36 0.46 3.10 -4.61
N ASP A 37 1.20 2.19 -5.25
CA ASP A 37 0.71 1.18 -6.19
C ASP A 37 -0.28 1.72 -7.24
N PRO A 38 0.08 2.73 -8.03
CA PRO A 38 -0.85 3.47 -8.87
C PRO A 38 -1.39 2.62 -10.04
N PRO A 39 -2.69 2.22 -10.06
CA PRO A 39 -3.33 1.63 -11.23
C PRO A 39 -3.63 2.71 -12.28
N ALA A 40 -4.05 2.28 -13.47
CA ALA A 40 -4.47 3.18 -14.53
C ALA A 40 -5.55 4.15 -14.03
N PRO A 41 -5.37 5.46 -14.19
CA PRO A 41 -6.43 6.42 -13.90
C PRO A 41 -7.44 6.45 -15.04
N GLU A 42 -8.69 6.78 -14.73
CA GLU A 42 -9.64 7.15 -15.75
C GLU A 42 -9.25 8.50 -16.39
N GLU A 43 -9.73 8.77 -17.62
CA GLU A 43 -9.35 9.99 -18.35
C GLU A 43 -9.63 11.27 -17.56
N GLY A 44 -10.75 11.32 -16.85
CA GLY A 44 -11.13 12.46 -16.00
C GLY A 44 -10.32 12.63 -14.71
N ASP A 45 -9.57 11.60 -14.30
CA ASP A 45 -8.80 11.65 -13.06
C ASP A 45 -7.54 12.52 -13.15
N TRP A 46 -7.00 12.74 -14.35
CA TRP A 46 -5.76 13.49 -14.53
C TRP A 46 -5.82 14.91 -13.96
N THR A 47 -6.95 15.60 -14.14
CA THR A 47 -7.15 16.93 -13.57
C THR A 47 -7.08 16.92 -12.04
N SER A 48 -7.54 15.84 -11.40
CA SER A 48 -7.48 15.68 -9.96
C SER A 48 -6.05 15.44 -9.47
N PHE A 49 -5.22 14.72 -10.23
CA PHE A 49 -3.80 14.57 -9.91
C PHE A 49 -3.02 15.86 -10.10
N ASP A 50 -3.33 16.64 -11.15
CA ASP A 50 -2.60 17.87 -11.48
C ASP A 50 -2.82 18.99 -10.46
N VAL A 51 -3.88 18.93 -9.62
CA VAL A 51 -4.11 19.89 -8.53
C VAL A 51 -3.48 19.45 -7.20
N LEU A 52 -2.97 18.21 -7.09
CA LEU A 52 -2.22 17.80 -5.93
C LEU A 52 -0.89 18.57 -5.86
N LYS A 53 -0.36 18.71 -4.64
CA LYS A 53 1.03 19.16 -4.48
C LYS A 53 1.96 18.20 -5.23
N GLN A 54 3.18 18.65 -5.51
CA GLN A 54 4.19 17.89 -6.22
C GLN A 54 4.12 16.38 -5.89
N ILE A 55 3.79 15.56 -6.88
CA ILE A 55 3.89 14.11 -6.77
C ILE A 55 5.38 13.77 -6.85
N ALA A 56 6.00 13.55 -5.70
CA ALA A 56 7.44 13.41 -5.57
C ALA A 56 7.91 11.97 -5.60
N LYS A 57 7.10 11.05 -5.11
CA LYS A 57 7.46 9.64 -4.97
C LYS A 57 6.31 8.71 -5.37
N ILE A 58 6.68 7.54 -5.89
CA ILE A 58 5.77 6.43 -6.16
C ILE A 58 6.34 5.23 -5.41
N VAL A 59 5.60 4.69 -4.45
CA VAL A 59 5.96 3.49 -3.71
C VAL A 59 5.31 2.28 -4.35
N LEU A 60 6.12 1.26 -4.64
CA LEU A 60 5.69 -0.06 -5.05
C LEU A 60 5.77 -0.99 -3.84
N THR A 61 4.63 -1.52 -3.40
CA THR A 61 4.61 -2.40 -2.23
C THR A 61 5.22 -3.77 -2.53
N ASN A 62 5.12 -4.23 -3.77
CA ASN A 62 5.75 -5.47 -4.24
C ASN A 62 5.90 -5.47 -5.78
N ARG A 63 6.58 -6.51 -6.31
CA ARG A 63 6.89 -6.66 -7.74
C ARG A 63 5.67 -6.76 -8.67
N ASP A 64 4.52 -7.20 -8.17
CA ASP A 64 3.31 -7.35 -8.99
C ASP A 64 2.46 -6.08 -9.02
N HIS A 65 2.84 -5.06 -8.22
CA HIS A 65 2.16 -3.78 -8.13
C HIS A 65 2.81 -2.66 -8.96
N VAL A 66 3.58 -3.02 -10.01
CA VAL A 66 4.13 -2.06 -10.97
C VAL A 66 3.02 -1.28 -11.67
N ARG A 67 1.94 -1.96 -12.08
CA ARG A 67 0.72 -1.35 -12.64
C ARG A 67 1.06 -0.25 -13.66
N ASP A 68 0.49 0.94 -13.54
CA ASP A 68 0.71 2.09 -14.43
C ASP A 68 1.77 3.07 -13.92
N THR A 69 2.64 2.64 -13.02
CA THR A 69 3.73 3.43 -12.43
C THR A 69 4.52 4.23 -13.46
N LYS A 70 4.82 3.63 -14.64
CA LYS A 70 5.62 4.30 -15.67
C LYS A 70 4.93 5.53 -16.25
N VAL A 71 3.61 5.52 -16.35
CA VAL A 71 2.82 6.67 -16.85
C VAL A 71 2.92 7.82 -15.86
N PHE A 72 2.72 7.55 -14.56
CA PHE A 72 2.86 8.54 -13.49
C PHE A 72 4.30 9.05 -13.36
N GLN A 73 5.30 8.17 -13.39
CA GLN A 73 6.70 8.56 -13.35
C GLN A 73 7.05 9.51 -14.50
N THR A 74 6.63 9.19 -15.73
CA THR A 74 6.90 10.02 -16.91
C THR A 74 6.21 11.38 -16.82
N ARG A 75 4.97 11.44 -16.31
CA ARG A 75 4.21 12.67 -16.20
C ARG A 75 4.74 13.62 -15.12
N TYR A 76 5.10 13.08 -13.95
CA TYR A 76 5.39 13.90 -12.77
C TYR A 76 6.88 13.92 -12.39
N GLY A 77 7.73 13.10 -13.01
CA GLY A 77 9.15 13.00 -12.65
C GLY A 77 9.37 12.40 -11.26
N ALA A 78 8.40 11.61 -10.75
CA ALA A 78 8.45 11.07 -9.41
C ALA A 78 9.51 9.98 -9.25
N HIS A 79 10.19 9.95 -8.10
CA HIS A 79 11.15 8.91 -7.74
C HIS A 79 10.42 7.60 -7.39
N LEU A 80 10.94 6.48 -7.87
CA LEU A 80 10.43 5.15 -7.55
C LEU A 80 11.06 4.62 -6.27
N VAL A 81 10.20 4.16 -5.37
CA VAL A 81 10.55 3.59 -4.06
C VAL A 81 10.05 2.16 -4.00
N ALA A 82 10.88 1.23 -3.57
CA ALA A 82 10.48 -0.17 -3.36
C ALA A 82 11.36 -0.84 -2.30
N GLY A 83 10.91 -1.95 -1.74
CA GLY A 83 11.73 -2.76 -0.83
C GLY A 83 13.02 -3.22 -1.49
N THR A 84 14.13 -3.13 -0.77
CA THR A 84 15.47 -3.47 -1.29
C THR A 84 15.51 -4.86 -1.94
N ASP A 85 14.83 -5.83 -1.36
CA ASP A 85 14.83 -7.22 -1.84
C ASP A 85 13.91 -7.43 -3.06
N GLU A 86 13.15 -6.40 -3.50
CA GLU A 86 12.35 -6.41 -4.73
C GLU A 86 13.10 -5.83 -5.95
N VAL A 87 14.13 -5.02 -5.73
CA VAL A 87 14.75 -4.21 -6.80
C VAL A 87 15.12 -5.02 -8.04
N THR A 88 15.73 -6.18 -7.86
CA THR A 88 16.14 -7.03 -8.99
C THR A 88 14.96 -7.62 -9.76
N GLN A 89 13.82 -7.81 -9.10
CA GLN A 89 12.61 -8.39 -9.69
C GLN A 89 11.74 -7.34 -10.38
N LEU A 90 11.99 -6.05 -10.12
CA LEU A 90 11.29 -4.93 -10.74
C LEU A 90 11.90 -4.48 -12.07
N ALA A 91 13.03 -5.07 -12.49
CA ALA A 91 13.63 -4.75 -13.78
C ALA A 91 12.61 -4.92 -14.94
N PRO A 92 12.56 -4.03 -15.94
CA PRO A 92 13.55 -2.96 -16.23
C PRO A 92 13.29 -1.61 -15.52
N LEU A 93 12.40 -1.51 -14.54
CA LEU A 93 12.25 -0.29 -13.76
C LEU A 93 13.52 -0.02 -12.95
N VAL A 94 13.94 1.24 -12.95
CA VAL A 94 15.03 1.71 -12.09
C VAL A 94 14.43 2.25 -10.81
N ILE A 95 14.73 1.61 -9.68
CA ILE A 95 14.29 2.06 -8.37
C ILE A 95 15.28 3.09 -7.86
N ASP A 96 14.80 4.32 -7.66
CA ASP A 96 15.63 5.45 -7.22
C ASP A 96 15.97 5.37 -5.73
N GLU A 97 15.05 4.81 -4.93
CA GLU A 97 15.16 4.76 -3.46
C GLU A 97 14.77 3.34 -2.94
N PRO A 98 15.74 2.42 -2.87
CA PRO A 98 15.52 1.15 -2.19
C PRO A 98 15.37 1.35 -0.68
N VAL A 99 14.29 0.80 -0.08
CA VAL A 99 13.99 0.97 1.35
C VAL A 99 13.97 -0.36 2.11
N ARG A 100 14.15 -0.26 3.44
CA ARG A 100 14.19 -1.39 4.37
C ARG A 100 13.24 -1.18 5.54
N GLU A 101 13.14 -2.17 6.40
CA GLU A 101 12.42 -2.09 7.67
C GLU A 101 12.76 -0.81 8.43
N SER A 102 11.72 -0.08 8.85
CA SER A 102 11.77 1.15 9.63
C SER A 102 12.26 2.41 8.91
N ASP A 103 12.68 2.34 7.64
CA ASP A 103 12.97 3.54 6.85
C ASP A 103 11.73 4.44 6.75
N LEU A 104 11.95 5.74 6.52
CA LEU A 104 10.89 6.71 6.34
C LEU A 104 10.86 7.21 4.88
N VAL A 105 9.77 6.95 4.19
CA VAL A 105 9.50 7.56 2.87
C VAL A 105 8.86 8.93 3.08
N ALA A 106 9.45 9.96 2.47
CA ALA A 106 9.01 11.36 2.60
C ALA A 106 8.81 11.80 4.06
N ASP A 107 9.67 11.35 4.96
CA ASP A 107 9.72 11.67 6.41
C ASP A 107 8.42 11.36 7.20
N ALA A 108 7.49 10.61 6.61
CA ALA A 108 6.16 10.36 7.18
C ALA A 108 5.67 8.92 7.09
N LEU A 109 6.06 8.19 6.07
CA LEU A 109 5.58 6.83 5.82
C LEU A 109 6.64 5.83 6.27
N ARG A 110 6.44 5.21 7.43
CA ARG A 110 7.34 4.18 7.96
C ARG A 110 7.16 2.87 7.20
N VAL A 111 8.25 2.33 6.71
CA VAL A 111 8.30 1.04 6.01
C VAL A 111 8.22 -0.11 7.01
N ILE A 112 7.36 -1.08 6.71
CA ILE A 112 7.25 -2.37 7.38
C ILE A 112 7.59 -3.45 6.36
N HIS A 113 8.69 -4.17 6.54
CA HIS A 113 9.07 -5.28 5.66
C HIS A 113 8.22 -6.52 5.96
N LEU A 114 7.47 -7.00 4.97
CA LEU A 114 6.48 -8.08 5.09
C LEU A 114 6.77 -9.24 4.12
N PRO A 115 7.95 -9.86 4.19
CA PRO A 115 8.33 -10.90 3.24
C PRO A 115 7.43 -12.14 3.36
N GLY A 116 7.17 -12.76 2.22
CA GLY A 116 6.41 -14.00 2.14
C GLY A 116 5.55 -14.10 0.89
N LYS A 117 4.86 -13.03 0.48
CA LYS A 117 4.28 -12.95 -0.86
C LYS A 117 5.39 -12.80 -1.89
N SER A 118 6.29 -11.87 -1.64
CA SER A 118 7.57 -11.71 -2.33
C SER A 118 8.68 -11.40 -1.31
N PRO A 119 9.97 -11.45 -1.70
CA PRO A 119 11.07 -11.25 -0.75
C PRO A 119 11.10 -9.85 -0.15
N GLY A 120 10.78 -8.83 -0.95
CA GLY A 120 10.90 -7.42 -0.60
C GLY A 120 9.54 -6.72 -0.43
N GLU A 121 8.44 -7.45 -0.26
CA GLU A 121 7.15 -6.80 0.00
C GLU A 121 7.20 -5.92 1.23
N ILE A 122 6.62 -4.72 1.09
CA ILE A 122 6.52 -3.72 2.16
C ILE A 122 5.09 -3.28 2.38
N GLY A 123 4.78 -2.96 3.65
CA GLY A 123 3.65 -2.11 4.03
C GLY A 123 4.15 -0.73 4.44
N LEU A 124 3.23 0.22 4.53
CA LEU A 124 3.52 1.59 4.95
C LEU A 124 2.64 1.94 6.15
N TYR A 125 3.25 2.48 7.20
CA TYR A 125 2.54 2.98 8.36
C TYR A 125 2.66 4.49 8.44
N ILE A 126 1.52 5.18 8.50
CA ILE A 126 1.47 6.63 8.72
C ILE A 126 1.28 6.84 10.22
N ASP A 127 2.37 7.22 10.89
CA ASP A 127 2.37 7.46 12.33
C ASP A 127 1.51 8.69 12.69
N PRO A 128 0.70 8.63 13.77
CA PRO A 128 -0.03 9.78 14.29
C PRO A 128 0.82 11.05 14.52
N ALA A 129 2.10 10.90 14.81
CA ALA A 129 2.99 12.05 15.00
C ALA A 129 3.27 12.83 13.69
N HIS A 130 3.17 12.18 12.53
CA HIS A 130 3.60 12.76 11.25
C HIS A 130 2.46 13.19 10.32
N HIS A 131 1.21 12.84 10.63
CA HIS A 131 0.08 13.20 9.77
C HIS A 131 -1.16 13.54 10.61
N ALA A 132 -1.79 14.69 10.33
CA ALA A 132 -2.91 15.21 11.13
C ALA A 132 -4.08 14.21 11.21
N VAL A 133 -4.49 13.66 10.07
CA VAL A 133 -5.59 12.68 9.99
C VAL A 133 -5.21 11.37 10.69
N SER A 134 -3.98 10.92 10.54
CA SER A 134 -3.50 9.74 11.26
C SER A 134 -3.57 9.94 12.77
N ARG A 135 -3.31 11.16 13.25
CA ARG A 135 -3.44 11.52 14.69
C ARG A 135 -4.87 11.40 15.17
N GLU A 136 -5.83 11.89 14.41
CA GLU A 136 -7.26 11.82 14.77
C GLU A 136 -7.78 10.39 14.73
N LEU A 137 -7.28 9.58 13.81
CA LEU A 137 -7.72 8.20 13.59
C LEU A 137 -6.91 7.15 14.34
N GLY A 138 -5.81 7.54 15.02
CA GLY A 138 -4.96 6.61 15.78
C GLY A 138 -4.03 5.75 14.94
N GLY A 139 -3.67 6.21 13.72
CA GLY A 139 -2.76 5.53 12.80
C GLY A 139 -3.45 4.97 11.56
N ILE A 140 -2.68 4.90 10.47
CA ILE A 140 -3.14 4.38 9.17
C ILE A 140 -2.08 3.40 8.65
N LEU A 141 -2.52 2.22 8.26
CA LEU A 141 -1.69 1.19 7.63
C LEU A 141 -2.08 1.03 6.16
N ILE A 142 -1.11 0.90 5.27
CA ILE A 142 -1.30 0.66 3.83
C ILE A 142 -0.59 -0.65 3.48
N LEU A 143 -1.29 -1.58 2.84
CA LEU A 143 -0.76 -2.88 2.45
C LEU A 143 -1.03 -3.18 0.98
N GLY A 144 -0.06 -3.85 0.36
CA GLY A 144 -0.20 -4.51 -0.93
C GLY A 144 -0.88 -5.88 -0.82
N ASP A 145 -0.24 -6.90 -1.38
CA ASP A 145 -0.76 -8.28 -1.41
C ASP A 145 -0.61 -9.06 -0.09
N ALA A 146 0.08 -8.50 0.91
CA ALA A 146 0.25 -9.16 2.20
C ALA A 146 -1.08 -9.48 2.89
N ILE A 147 -2.08 -8.59 2.73
CA ILE A 147 -3.48 -8.80 3.09
C ILE A 147 -4.35 -8.11 2.04
N ILE A 148 -5.42 -8.75 1.59
CA ILE A 148 -6.40 -8.16 0.67
C ILE A 148 -7.77 -8.00 1.32
N GLY A 149 -8.57 -7.04 0.83
CA GLY A 149 -9.95 -6.78 1.28
C GLY A 149 -10.96 -7.59 0.50
N HIS A 150 -10.81 -8.92 0.46
CA HIS A 150 -11.71 -9.80 -0.26
C HIS A 150 -11.92 -11.12 0.52
N PRO A 151 -13.16 -11.65 0.59
CA PRO A 151 -14.41 -11.08 0.07
C PRO A 151 -14.80 -9.76 0.75
N PRO A 152 -15.70 -8.94 0.14
CA PRO A 152 -16.11 -7.67 0.72
C PRO A 152 -16.52 -7.78 2.19
N GLY A 153 -15.99 -6.89 3.03
CA GLY A 153 -16.20 -6.88 4.48
C GLY A 153 -15.28 -7.78 5.30
N ALA A 154 -14.48 -8.64 4.64
CA ALA A 154 -13.52 -9.52 5.28
C ALA A 154 -12.08 -9.23 4.80
N LEU A 155 -11.10 -9.73 5.56
CA LEU A 155 -9.70 -9.77 5.15
C LEU A 155 -9.36 -11.18 4.62
N GLY A 156 -8.46 -11.24 3.66
CA GLY A 156 -8.01 -12.50 3.05
C GLY A 156 -6.56 -12.44 2.61
N LEU A 157 -6.07 -13.60 2.16
CA LEU A 157 -4.80 -13.70 1.43
C LEU A 157 -5.08 -13.92 -0.06
N ILE A 158 -4.16 -13.53 -0.90
CA ILE A 158 -4.16 -13.95 -2.30
C ILE A 158 -3.98 -15.48 -2.39
N PRO A 159 -4.31 -16.12 -3.52
CA PRO A 159 -4.14 -17.57 -3.69
C PRO A 159 -2.72 -18.01 -3.35
N GLU A 160 -2.59 -19.12 -2.61
CA GLU A 160 -1.31 -19.63 -2.08
C GLU A 160 -0.24 -19.82 -3.17
N GLN A 161 -0.67 -20.17 -4.38
CA GLN A 161 0.22 -20.35 -5.54
C GLN A 161 0.94 -19.07 -5.98
N LYS A 162 0.46 -17.91 -5.51
CA LYS A 162 1.06 -16.57 -5.76
C LYS A 162 1.98 -16.12 -4.62
N LEU A 163 2.12 -16.92 -3.56
CA LEU A 163 2.98 -16.64 -2.42
C LEU A 163 4.32 -17.36 -2.59
N ASP A 164 5.43 -16.65 -2.47
CA ASP A 164 6.76 -17.27 -2.51
C ASP A 164 7.01 -18.13 -1.26
N ASN A 165 6.48 -17.69 -0.11
CA ASN A 165 6.62 -18.42 1.16
C ASN A 165 5.44 -18.12 2.11
N PRO A 166 4.37 -18.93 2.07
CA PRO A 166 3.18 -18.72 2.91
C PRO A 166 3.48 -18.71 4.42
N ALA A 167 4.37 -19.56 4.88
CA ALA A 167 4.74 -19.63 6.30
C ALA A 167 5.46 -18.34 6.75
N LYS A 168 6.37 -17.82 5.91
CA LYS A 168 7.06 -16.56 6.18
C LYS A 168 6.09 -15.40 6.19
N LEU A 169 5.11 -15.36 5.28
CA LEU A 169 4.07 -14.34 5.26
C LEU A 169 3.28 -14.34 6.58
N LYS A 170 2.78 -15.50 7.04
CA LYS A 170 2.07 -15.61 8.32
C LYS A 170 2.88 -15.07 9.51
N LEU A 171 4.19 -15.28 9.51
CA LEU A 171 5.09 -14.72 10.55
C LEU A 171 5.25 -13.20 10.40
N SER A 172 5.44 -12.71 9.16
CA SER A 172 5.60 -11.29 8.88
C SER A 172 4.38 -10.48 9.29
N LEU A 173 3.19 -10.98 9.02
CA LEU A 173 1.93 -10.30 9.33
C LEU A 173 1.73 -10.06 10.84
N ARG A 174 2.33 -10.85 11.71
CA ARG A 174 2.24 -10.63 13.17
C ARG A 174 2.85 -9.32 13.62
N LYS A 175 3.85 -8.80 12.90
CA LYS A 175 4.45 -7.49 13.16
C LYS A 175 3.42 -6.34 13.10
N LEU A 176 2.35 -6.51 12.31
CA LEU A 176 1.33 -5.48 12.18
C LEU A 176 0.64 -5.17 13.50
N LEU A 177 0.58 -6.13 14.43
CA LEU A 177 -0.01 -5.94 15.76
C LEU A 177 0.83 -5.04 16.68
N ASP A 178 2.11 -4.81 16.36
CA ASP A 178 2.97 -3.91 17.11
C ASP A 178 2.65 -2.43 16.82
N TYR A 179 1.92 -2.15 15.74
CA TYR A 179 1.49 -0.81 15.34
C TYR A 179 0.07 -0.51 15.85
N ASN A 180 -0.19 0.77 16.14
CA ASN A 180 -1.54 1.25 16.42
C ASN A 180 -2.13 1.87 15.16
N PHE A 181 -3.25 1.34 14.68
CA PHE A 181 -3.96 1.87 13.51
C PHE A 181 -5.46 1.55 13.59
N SER A 182 -6.27 2.49 13.21
CA SER A 182 -7.71 2.28 13.04
C SER A 182 -8.08 2.06 11.57
N VAL A 183 -7.28 2.62 10.65
CA VAL A 183 -7.53 2.52 9.21
C VAL A 183 -6.52 1.57 8.58
N LEU A 184 -7.03 0.69 7.70
CA LEU A 184 -6.25 -0.20 6.88
C LEU A 184 -6.62 0.02 5.43
N LEU A 185 -5.72 0.63 4.67
CA LEU A 185 -5.84 0.85 3.24
C LEU A 185 -5.23 -0.35 2.52
N LEU A 186 -6.02 -0.97 1.65
CA LEU A 186 -5.62 -2.19 0.93
C LEU A 186 -5.54 -1.88 -0.56
N CYS A 187 -4.40 -2.17 -1.16
CA CYS A 187 -4.18 -1.94 -2.59
C CYS A 187 -4.96 -2.93 -3.46
N ASP A 188 -5.45 -4.02 -2.84
CA ASP A 188 -6.32 -5.01 -3.44
C ASP A 188 -7.58 -5.22 -2.59
N GLY A 189 -8.76 -5.01 -3.19
CA GLY A 189 -10.07 -5.20 -2.56
C GLY A 189 -10.52 -4.02 -1.68
N GLN A 190 -11.44 -4.28 -0.76
CA GLN A 190 -12.10 -3.23 0.01
C GLN A 190 -11.26 -2.75 1.20
N PRO A 191 -10.95 -1.45 1.34
CA PRO A 191 -10.25 -0.92 2.50
C PRO A 191 -11.13 -0.97 3.77
N VAL A 192 -10.47 -0.99 4.93
CA VAL A 192 -11.10 -0.96 6.26
C VAL A 192 -10.86 0.43 6.88
N LEU A 193 -11.91 1.24 7.00
CA LEU A 193 -11.80 2.63 7.46
C LEU A 193 -12.01 2.79 8.98
N LYS A 194 -12.29 1.68 9.70
CA LYS A 194 -12.48 1.67 11.15
C LYS A 194 -12.13 0.31 11.73
N ASP A 195 -11.59 0.32 12.95
CA ASP A 195 -11.24 -0.91 13.69
C ASP A 195 -10.22 -1.81 12.97
N GLY A 196 -9.32 -1.21 12.14
CA GLY A 196 -8.37 -1.93 11.29
C GLY A 196 -7.49 -2.91 12.07
N LYS A 197 -6.88 -2.48 13.19
CA LYS A 197 -6.04 -3.34 14.01
C LYS A 197 -6.81 -4.53 14.61
N PHE A 198 -8.04 -4.29 15.06
CA PHE A 198 -8.89 -5.35 15.60
C PHE A 198 -9.20 -6.39 14.51
N LYS A 199 -9.61 -5.95 13.31
CA LYS A 199 -9.90 -6.86 12.19
C LYS A 199 -8.67 -7.65 11.73
N VAL A 200 -7.48 -7.03 11.72
CA VAL A 200 -6.23 -7.75 11.43
C VAL A 200 -5.97 -8.80 12.50
N GLY A 201 -6.18 -8.47 13.79
CA GLY A 201 -6.03 -9.44 14.88
C GLY A 201 -6.96 -10.65 14.75
N GLU A 202 -8.25 -10.42 14.45
CA GLU A 202 -9.21 -11.51 14.19
C GLU A 202 -8.77 -12.35 12.99
N PHE A 203 -8.38 -11.71 11.90
CA PHE A 203 -7.89 -12.41 10.70
C PHE A 203 -6.67 -13.29 10.99
N LEU A 204 -5.67 -12.77 11.71
CA LEU A 204 -4.47 -13.54 12.07
C LEU A 204 -4.78 -14.73 13.00
N ASN A 205 -5.80 -14.62 13.85
CA ASN A 205 -6.27 -15.75 14.66
C ASN A 205 -6.86 -16.86 13.78
N THR A 206 -7.52 -16.52 12.68
CA THR A 206 -8.00 -17.56 11.75
C THR A 206 -6.83 -18.28 11.07
N LEU A 207 -5.75 -17.55 10.71
CA LEU A 207 -4.57 -18.14 10.06
C LEU A 207 -3.73 -19.02 11.00
N ALA A 208 -3.85 -18.85 12.32
CA ALA A 208 -3.13 -19.66 13.31
C ALA A 208 -3.74 -21.05 13.51
N ASN A 209 -5.00 -21.23 13.09
CA ASN A 209 -5.73 -22.49 13.22
C ASN A 209 -5.64 -23.38 11.95
N TYR A 210 -4.88 -22.95 10.97
CA TYR A 210 -4.52 -23.65 9.73
C TYR A 210 -2.99 -23.79 9.63
#